data_d68de5caf851dfb66cac8c34b5929534
#
_entry.id   d68de5caf851dfb66cac8c34b5929534
#
_cell.length_a   1.000
_cell.length_b   1.000
_cell.length_c   1.000
_cell.angle_alpha   90.00
_cell.angle_beta   90.00
_cell.angle_gamma   90.00
#
_symmetry.space_group_name_H-M   'P 1'
#
loop_
_entity.id
_entity.type
_entity.pdbx_description
1 polymer ?
#
loop_
_entity_poly.entity_id
_entity_poly.type
_entity_poly.pdbx_seq_one_letter_code
_entity_poly.pdbx_strand_id
1 'polypeptide(L)'
;MTEPVFVKGEKALYGPKAEPALIDVPPMKFFMIEGVGNPNEEGGAYQQAVGLLYALSYTVKMSVKGGYTPNGYFDYSVAPLEGLWRMADGSAGVDYDRKSQFAWTSMIRQPDFVTDEVFQWAIAEVRRKKKLDAVAARLATYAEGLCVQCLHIGPYSA
;
A
#
# COMPACT_ATOMS: atom_id res chain seq x y z
N MET A 1 8.06 -19.30 20.84
CA MET A 1 8.51 -18.44 19.77
C MET A 1 7.50 -17.30 19.60
N THR A 2 7.90 -16.08 19.84
CA THR A 2 7.04 -14.92 19.61
C THR A 2 6.80 -14.78 18.12
N GLU A 3 5.54 -14.79 17.69
CA GLU A 3 5.20 -14.53 16.31
C GLU A 3 5.74 -13.17 15.89
N PRO A 4 6.31 -13.06 14.68
CA PRO A 4 6.77 -11.77 14.19
C PRO A 4 5.60 -10.79 14.19
N VAL A 5 5.78 -9.69 14.88
CA VAL A 5 4.75 -8.67 14.95
C VAL A 5 4.91 -7.77 13.72
N PHE A 6 3.99 -7.89 12.79
CA PHE A 6 3.96 -7.06 11.58
C PHE A 6 3.63 -5.59 11.97
N VAL A 7 2.80 -4.89 11.26
CA VAL A 7 2.50 -3.47 11.47
C VAL A 7 2.18 -3.09 12.93
N LYS A 8 1.48 -3.95 13.66
CA LYS A 8 1.08 -3.68 15.06
C LYS A 8 2.24 -3.51 16.03
N GLY A 9 3.39 -4.11 15.75
CA GLY A 9 4.59 -3.99 16.58
C GLY A 9 5.44 -2.76 16.25
N GLU A 10 5.14 -2.08 15.17
CA GLU A 10 5.92 -0.96 14.67
C GLU A 10 5.20 0.37 14.93
N LYS A 11 4.86 0.61 16.19
CA LYS A 11 4.09 1.80 16.61
C LYS A 11 4.78 3.11 16.24
N ALA A 12 6.10 3.16 16.25
CA ALA A 12 6.84 4.35 15.86
C ALA A 12 6.59 4.74 14.39
N LEU A 13 6.38 3.75 13.51
CA LEU A 13 6.09 3.96 12.10
C LEU A 13 4.61 4.22 11.83
N TYR A 14 3.70 3.51 12.52
CA TYR A 14 2.28 3.49 12.22
C TYR A 14 1.39 4.18 13.25
N GLY A 15 1.98 4.76 14.29
CA GLY A 15 1.26 5.49 15.33
C GLY A 15 1.78 6.91 15.49
N PRO A 16 1.76 7.77 14.45
CA PRO A 16 2.28 9.12 14.56
C PRO A 16 1.47 9.97 15.54
N LYS A 17 2.17 10.89 16.20
CA LYS A 17 1.55 11.91 17.02
C LYS A 17 1.30 13.18 16.22
N ALA A 18 0.46 14.08 16.73
CA ALA A 18 0.18 15.37 16.10
C ALA A 18 1.44 16.25 16.00
N GLU A 19 2.37 16.11 16.93
CA GLU A 19 3.65 16.82 16.89
C GLU A 19 4.58 16.18 15.85
N PRO A 20 5.25 16.98 14.98
CA PRO A 20 6.23 16.46 14.04
C PRO A 20 7.38 15.74 14.77
N ALA A 21 7.79 14.59 14.24
CA ALA A 21 8.90 13.82 14.77
C ALA A 21 9.79 13.32 13.63
N LEU A 22 11.09 13.27 13.86
CA LEU A 22 12.03 12.62 12.95
C LEU A 22 11.91 11.11 13.12
N ILE A 23 11.85 10.40 12.01
CA ILE A 23 11.79 8.95 11.98
C ILE A 23 12.63 8.41 10.82
N ASP A 24 13.37 7.36 11.07
CA ASP A 24 14.09 6.64 10.03
C ASP A 24 13.23 5.46 9.57
N VAL A 25 12.78 5.51 8.32
CA VAL A 25 11.91 4.49 7.74
C VAL A 25 12.77 3.50 6.96
N PRO A 26 12.88 2.23 7.43
CA PRO A 26 13.70 1.24 6.75
C PRO A 26 13.09 0.83 5.41
N PRO A 27 13.87 0.18 4.51
CA PRO A 27 13.33 -0.41 3.30
C PRO A 27 12.25 -1.44 3.63
N MET A 28 11.13 -1.38 2.90
CA MET A 28 9.99 -2.28 3.09
C MET A 28 9.44 -2.72 1.74
N LYS A 29 8.84 -3.91 1.70
CA LYS A 29 8.13 -4.40 0.52
C LYS A 29 6.71 -3.86 0.47
N PHE A 30 6.28 -3.51 -0.74
CA PHE A 30 4.91 -3.04 -0.98
C PHE A 30 4.35 -3.66 -2.26
N PHE A 31 3.04 -3.90 -2.27
CA PHE A 31 2.29 -3.93 -3.52
C PHE A 31 1.97 -2.48 -3.89
N MET A 32 2.27 -2.08 -5.11
CA MET A 32 2.13 -0.72 -5.59
C MET A 32 1.37 -0.64 -6.90
N ILE A 33 0.57 0.41 -7.05
CA ILE A 33 -0.07 0.79 -8.31
C ILE A 33 0.05 2.30 -8.46
N GLU A 34 0.53 2.74 -9.62
CA GLU A 34 0.60 4.16 -9.97
C GLU A 34 -0.54 4.55 -10.90
N GLY A 35 -0.98 5.78 -10.79
CA GLY A 35 -1.98 6.33 -11.67
C GLY A 35 -2.13 7.84 -11.55
N VAL A 36 -3.04 8.38 -12.32
CA VAL A 36 -3.41 9.80 -12.33
C VAL A 36 -4.93 9.91 -12.30
N GLY A 37 -5.44 10.83 -11.53
CA GLY A 37 -6.87 11.13 -11.48
C GLY A 37 -7.36 11.55 -10.10
N ASN A 38 -8.62 11.97 -10.07
CA ASN A 38 -9.28 12.39 -8.85
C ASN A 38 -9.59 11.18 -7.95
N PRO A 39 -9.05 11.11 -6.72
CA PRO A 39 -9.31 9.98 -5.82
C PRO A 39 -10.76 9.87 -5.38
N ASN A 40 -11.54 10.93 -5.51
CA ASN A 40 -12.95 10.96 -5.12
C ASN A 40 -13.89 10.54 -6.26
N GLU A 41 -13.37 10.33 -7.47
CA GLU A 41 -14.18 9.89 -8.61
C GLU A 41 -14.67 8.47 -8.39
N GLU A 42 -15.98 8.30 -8.35
CA GLU A 42 -16.61 6.98 -8.18
C GLU A 42 -16.31 6.09 -9.39
N GLY A 43 -15.78 4.89 -9.11
CA GLY A 43 -15.36 3.95 -10.15
C GLY A 43 -14.12 4.39 -10.93
N GLY A 44 -13.45 5.47 -10.53
CA GLY A 44 -12.26 5.98 -11.18
C GLY A 44 -11.01 5.14 -10.95
N ALA A 45 -9.92 5.53 -11.59
CA ALA A 45 -8.66 4.79 -11.58
C ALA A 45 -8.11 4.57 -10.16
N TYR A 46 -8.22 5.57 -9.30
CA TYR A 46 -7.76 5.46 -7.91
C TYR A 46 -8.54 4.39 -7.13
N GLN A 47 -9.86 4.43 -7.19
CA GLN A 47 -10.70 3.45 -6.49
C GLN A 47 -10.48 2.03 -7.02
N GLN A 48 -10.30 1.87 -8.32
CA GLN A 48 -9.98 0.58 -8.92
C GLN A 48 -8.62 0.06 -8.45
N ALA A 49 -7.62 0.93 -8.37
CA ALA A 49 -6.29 0.58 -7.88
C ALA A 49 -6.33 0.14 -6.41
N VAL A 50 -7.04 0.87 -5.56
CA VAL A 50 -7.22 0.54 -4.14
C VAL A 50 -7.91 -0.82 -3.99
N GLY A 51 -8.98 -1.06 -4.73
CA GLY A 51 -9.68 -2.34 -4.73
C GLY A 51 -8.78 -3.50 -5.13
N LEU A 52 -7.94 -3.31 -6.14
CA LEU A 52 -6.99 -4.33 -6.59
C LEU A 52 -5.90 -4.60 -5.56
N LEU A 53 -5.36 -3.55 -4.93
CA LEU A 53 -4.35 -3.70 -3.88
C LEU A 53 -4.88 -4.50 -2.69
N TYR A 54 -6.11 -4.22 -2.25
CA TYR A 54 -6.75 -4.99 -1.19
C TYR A 54 -7.01 -6.43 -1.62
N ALA A 55 -7.47 -6.65 -2.85
CA ALA A 55 -7.70 -8.00 -3.37
C ALA A 55 -6.41 -8.82 -3.35
N LEU A 56 -5.30 -8.27 -3.81
CA LEU A 56 -4.00 -8.94 -3.77
C LEU A 56 -3.52 -9.19 -2.34
N SER A 57 -3.62 -8.18 -1.48
CA SER A 57 -3.14 -8.25 -0.10
C SER A 57 -3.91 -9.30 0.72
N TYR A 58 -5.24 -9.34 0.61
CA TYR A 58 -6.05 -10.35 1.28
C TYR A 58 -5.89 -11.73 0.68
N THR A 59 -5.64 -11.84 -0.62
CA THR A 59 -5.35 -13.12 -1.27
C THR A 59 -4.09 -13.74 -0.67
N VAL A 60 -3.05 -12.95 -0.44
CA VAL A 60 -1.83 -13.43 0.24
C VAL A 60 -2.10 -13.80 1.68
N LYS A 61 -2.79 -12.93 2.43
CA LYS A 61 -3.12 -13.20 3.84
C LYS A 61 -3.90 -14.51 4.00
N MET A 62 -4.86 -14.75 3.13
CA MET A 62 -5.76 -15.89 3.21
C MET A 62 -5.26 -17.12 2.45
N SER A 63 -4.04 -17.08 1.91
CA SER A 63 -3.48 -18.15 1.07
C SER A 63 -3.50 -19.52 1.72
N VAL A 64 -3.19 -19.60 3.01
CA VAL A 64 -3.16 -20.83 3.78
C VAL A 64 -4.53 -21.52 3.80
N LYS A 65 -5.61 -20.74 3.90
CA LYS A 65 -6.99 -21.29 3.86
C LYS A 65 -7.33 -21.87 2.49
N GLY A 66 -6.70 -21.37 1.44
CA GLY A 66 -6.85 -21.89 0.08
C GLY A 66 -5.88 -23.01 -0.29
N GLY A 67 -5.10 -23.50 0.67
CA GLY A 67 -4.16 -24.60 0.46
C GLY A 67 -2.79 -24.21 -0.04
N TYR A 68 -2.46 -22.91 -0.05
CA TYR A 68 -1.13 -22.42 -0.42
C TYR A 68 -0.46 -21.76 0.77
N THR A 69 0.68 -22.31 1.20
CA THR A 69 1.46 -21.75 2.31
C THR A 69 2.80 -21.25 1.79
N PRO A 70 2.96 -19.92 1.61
CA PRO A 70 4.27 -19.37 1.25
C PRO A 70 5.34 -19.74 2.27
N ASN A 71 6.57 -19.94 1.80
CA ASN A 71 7.69 -20.20 2.69
C ASN A 71 7.90 -19.00 3.60
N GLY A 72 7.99 -19.23 4.91
CA GLY A 72 8.11 -18.18 5.91
C GLY A 72 6.81 -17.48 6.29
N TYR A 73 5.67 -17.99 5.84
CA TYR A 73 4.36 -17.44 6.18
C TYR A 73 4.15 -17.39 7.70
N PHE A 74 3.62 -16.26 8.16
CA PHE A 74 3.07 -16.10 9.51
C PHE A 74 1.72 -15.39 9.41
N ASP A 75 0.83 -15.60 10.38
CA ASP A 75 -0.44 -14.89 10.39
C ASP A 75 -0.23 -13.42 10.76
N TYR A 76 -0.93 -12.52 10.08
CA TYR A 76 -0.77 -11.08 10.23
C TYR A 76 -2.07 -10.37 9.84
N SER A 77 -2.20 -9.11 10.23
CA SER A 77 -3.25 -8.23 9.70
C SER A 77 -2.72 -7.49 8.47
N VAL A 78 -3.56 -7.35 7.45
CA VAL A 78 -3.21 -6.55 6.27
C VAL A 78 -2.86 -5.13 6.72
N ALA A 79 -1.75 -4.61 6.22
CA ALA A 79 -1.28 -3.27 6.55
C ALA A 79 -2.24 -2.19 6.03
N PRO A 80 -2.22 -0.98 6.61
CA PRO A 80 -3.04 0.12 6.11
C PRO A 80 -2.60 0.57 4.73
N LEU A 81 -3.56 1.10 3.96
CA LEU A 81 -3.29 1.74 2.67
C LEU A 81 -2.43 2.98 2.89
N GLU A 82 -1.39 3.12 2.08
CA GLU A 82 -0.53 4.29 2.03
C GLU A 82 -0.52 4.88 0.63
N GLY A 83 -0.08 6.11 0.50
CA GLY A 83 0.00 6.76 -0.80
C GLY A 83 1.07 7.83 -0.86
N LEU A 84 1.67 7.94 -2.04
CA LEU A 84 2.55 9.04 -2.41
C LEU A 84 1.78 9.91 -3.40
N TRP A 85 1.70 11.20 -3.12
CA TRP A 85 0.88 12.14 -3.87
C TRP A 85 1.73 13.25 -4.47
N ARG A 86 1.47 13.56 -5.74
CA ARG A 86 2.11 14.63 -6.48
C ARG A 86 1.17 15.16 -7.54
N MET A 87 1.55 16.28 -8.17
CA MET A 87 0.84 16.77 -9.35
C MET A 87 1.40 16.12 -10.61
N ALA A 88 0.52 15.75 -11.54
CA ALA A 88 0.92 15.11 -12.80
C ALA A 88 1.78 16.02 -13.68
N ASP A 89 1.60 17.34 -13.57
CA ASP A 89 2.38 18.33 -14.33
C ASP A 89 3.75 18.64 -13.70
N GLY A 90 4.09 18.00 -12.58
CA GLY A 90 5.37 18.21 -11.88
C GLY A 90 5.43 19.47 -11.02
N SER A 91 4.32 20.19 -10.84
CA SER A 91 4.29 21.34 -9.94
C SER A 91 4.52 20.93 -8.50
N ALA A 92 5.09 21.84 -7.69
CA ALA A 92 5.40 21.57 -6.29
C ALA A 92 4.13 21.47 -5.44
N GLY A 93 4.15 20.53 -4.50
CA GLY A 93 3.03 20.34 -3.57
C GLY A 93 1.82 19.66 -4.21
N VAL A 94 0.68 19.77 -3.55
CA VAL A 94 -0.59 19.18 -4.01
C VAL A 94 -1.64 20.30 -4.03
N ASP A 95 -2.26 20.53 -5.19
CA ASP A 95 -3.31 21.54 -5.39
C ASP A 95 -4.68 20.86 -5.33
N TYR A 96 -5.40 21.06 -4.22
CA TYR A 96 -6.69 20.42 -3.97
C TYR A 96 -7.83 20.92 -4.88
N ASP A 97 -7.61 22.03 -5.61
CA ASP A 97 -8.56 22.54 -6.61
C ASP A 97 -8.42 21.82 -7.97
N ARG A 98 -7.32 21.08 -8.17
CA ARG A 98 -7.02 20.36 -9.41
C ARG A 98 -6.85 18.86 -9.17
N LYS A 99 -7.82 18.23 -8.51
CA LYS A 99 -7.75 16.80 -8.13
C LYS A 99 -7.62 15.85 -9.31
N SER A 100 -8.14 16.22 -10.48
CA SER A 100 -7.98 15.42 -11.71
C SER A 100 -6.52 15.31 -12.17
N GLN A 101 -5.66 16.21 -11.71
CA GLN A 101 -4.23 16.24 -12.00
C GLN A 101 -3.37 15.59 -10.92
N PHE A 102 -3.99 14.97 -9.93
CA PHE A 102 -3.24 14.21 -8.93
C PHE A 102 -2.60 12.98 -9.55
N ALA A 103 -1.28 12.87 -9.39
CA ALA A 103 -0.56 11.64 -9.66
C ALA A 103 -0.28 10.96 -8.32
N TRP A 104 -0.56 9.68 -8.24
CA TRP A 104 -0.47 8.94 -7.00
C TRP A 104 0.20 7.59 -7.21
N THR A 105 0.89 7.14 -6.17
CA THR A 105 1.32 5.76 -6.01
C THR A 105 0.61 5.23 -4.78
N SER A 106 -0.35 4.35 -4.98
CA SER A 106 -1.05 3.66 -3.89
C SER A 106 -0.31 2.39 -3.55
N MET A 107 -0.19 2.09 -2.25
CA MET A 107 0.65 1.01 -1.79
C MET A 107 0.13 0.40 -0.49
N ILE A 108 0.33 -0.91 -0.36
CA ILE A 108 0.06 -1.64 0.88
C ILE A 108 1.30 -2.47 1.20
N ARG A 109 1.83 -2.28 2.41
CA ARG A 109 3.02 -3.00 2.87
C ARG A 109 2.75 -4.51 2.93
N GLN A 110 3.74 -5.27 2.50
CA GLN A 110 3.72 -6.73 2.54
C GLN A 110 4.76 -7.27 3.52
N PRO A 111 4.48 -8.39 4.19
CA PRO A 111 5.49 -9.07 4.98
C PRO A 111 6.69 -9.51 4.13
N ASP A 112 7.84 -9.69 4.76
CA ASP A 112 9.07 -10.05 4.07
C ASP A 112 9.00 -11.39 3.32
N PHE A 113 8.12 -12.30 3.73
CA PHE A 113 7.95 -13.59 3.04
C PHE A 113 7.35 -13.45 1.64
N VAL A 114 6.74 -12.29 1.30
CA VAL A 114 6.16 -12.08 -0.02
C VAL A 114 7.27 -11.87 -1.03
N THR A 115 7.62 -12.94 -1.73
CA THR A 115 8.58 -12.94 -2.83
C THR A 115 7.86 -12.66 -4.14
N ASP A 116 8.62 -12.49 -5.22
CA ASP A 116 8.03 -12.37 -6.57
C ASP A 116 7.18 -13.60 -6.92
N GLU A 117 7.60 -14.79 -6.53
CA GLU A 117 6.81 -16.01 -6.73
C GLU A 117 5.45 -15.95 -6.03
N VAL A 118 5.40 -15.48 -4.79
CA VAL A 118 4.16 -15.29 -4.03
C VAL A 118 3.29 -14.24 -4.71
N PHE A 119 3.88 -13.17 -5.17
CA PHE A 119 3.18 -12.10 -5.89
C PHE A 119 2.56 -12.62 -7.19
N GLN A 120 3.30 -13.38 -8.00
CA GLN A 120 2.79 -13.96 -9.24
C GLN A 120 1.65 -14.94 -8.97
N TRP A 121 1.76 -15.74 -7.90
CA TRP A 121 0.67 -16.60 -7.46
C TRP A 121 -0.58 -15.77 -7.10
N ALA A 122 -0.42 -14.67 -6.36
CA ALA A 122 -1.54 -13.81 -5.97
C ALA A 122 -2.23 -13.19 -7.18
N ILE A 123 -1.46 -12.73 -8.17
CA ILE A 123 -2.00 -12.20 -9.44
C ILE A 123 -2.87 -13.25 -10.14
N ALA A 124 -2.37 -14.48 -10.24
CA ALA A 124 -3.11 -15.57 -10.88
C ALA A 124 -4.41 -15.91 -10.10
N GLU A 125 -4.36 -15.92 -8.77
CA GLU A 125 -5.52 -16.18 -7.93
C GLU A 125 -6.59 -15.09 -8.04
N VAL A 126 -6.20 -13.82 -8.03
CA VAL A 126 -7.11 -12.70 -8.18
C VAL A 126 -7.79 -12.73 -9.56
N ARG A 127 -7.05 -13.06 -10.60
CA ARG A 127 -7.60 -13.25 -11.94
C ARG A 127 -8.61 -14.39 -11.98
N ARG A 128 -8.26 -15.52 -11.36
CA ARG A 128 -9.10 -16.73 -11.36
C ARG A 128 -10.40 -16.53 -10.57
N LYS A 129 -10.29 -15.97 -9.35
CA LYS A 129 -11.43 -15.87 -8.42
C LYS A 129 -12.27 -14.62 -8.63
N LYS A 130 -11.64 -13.48 -8.91
CA LYS A 130 -12.30 -12.18 -8.94
C LYS A 130 -12.38 -11.58 -10.34
N LYS A 131 -11.79 -12.23 -11.33
CA LYS A 131 -11.74 -11.76 -12.73
C LYS A 131 -11.10 -10.37 -12.87
N LEU A 132 -10.20 -10.03 -11.95
CA LEU A 132 -9.47 -8.77 -11.97
C LEU A 132 -8.10 -8.95 -12.63
N ASP A 133 -7.73 -8.01 -13.50
CA ASP A 133 -6.42 -7.98 -14.12
C ASP A 133 -5.49 -7.10 -13.28
N ALA A 134 -4.42 -7.71 -12.77
CA ALA A 134 -3.45 -7.05 -11.90
C ALA A 134 -2.19 -6.58 -12.64
N VAL A 135 -2.27 -6.36 -13.95
CA VAL A 135 -1.11 -5.99 -14.77
C VAL A 135 -0.45 -4.68 -14.31
N ALA A 136 -1.22 -3.76 -13.73
CA ALA A 136 -0.71 -2.48 -13.23
C ALA A 136 -0.03 -2.59 -11.87
N ALA A 137 -0.20 -3.71 -11.16
CA ALA A 137 0.37 -3.91 -9.85
C ALA A 137 1.82 -4.38 -9.94
N ARG A 138 2.64 -3.96 -8.98
CA ARG A 138 4.02 -4.44 -8.86
C ARG A 138 4.36 -4.69 -7.40
N LEU A 139 5.31 -5.59 -7.17
CA LEU A 139 5.98 -5.79 -5.90
C LEU A 139 7.29 -5.00 -5.94
N ALA A 140 7.46 -4.08 -5.00
CA ALA A 140 8.65 -3.23 -4.96
C ALA A 140 9.12 -3.03 -3.52
N THR A 141 10.43 -2.84 -3.36
CA THR A 141 11.02 -2.38 -2.11
C THR A 141 11.15 -0.86 -2.17
N TYR A 142 10.63 -0.19 -1.15
CA TYR A 142 10.66 1.27 -1.06
C TYR A 142 11.32 1.68 0.24
N ALA A 143 12.28 2.60 0.16
CA ALA A 143 13.02 3.12 1.30
C ALA A 143 12.85 4.64 1.37
N GLU A 144 12.05 5.13 2.31
CA GLU A 144 11.91 6.57 2.54
C GLU A 144 13.13 7.18 3.25
N GLY A 145 13.78 6.40 4.11
CA GLY A 145 14.90 6.87 4.90
C GLY A 145 14.46 7.82 6.01
N LEU A 146 15.27 8.84 6.30
CA LEU A 146 14.99 9.81 7.35
C LEU A 146 13.87 10.76 6.91
N CYS A 147 12.78 10.76 7.67
CA CYS A 147 11.57 11.53 7.38
C CYS A 147 11.10 12.32 8.58
N VAL A 148 10.29 13.33 8.33
CA VAL A 148 9.46 13.99 9.35
C VAL A 148 8.07 13.39 9.28
N GLN A 149 7.55 12.94 10.41
CA GLN A 149 6.24 12.32 10.53
C GLN A 149 5.38 13.08 11.53
N CYS A 150 4.13 13.32 11.17
CA CYS A 150 3.13 13.83 12.11
C CYS A 150 1.73 13.36 11.69
N LEU A 151 0.81 13.33 12.66
CA LEU A 151 -0.59 13.03 12.40
C LEU A 151 -1.29 14.29 11.89
N HIS A 152 -1.92 14.21 10.72
CA HIS A 152 -2.80 15.26 10.22
C HIS A 152 -4.20 15.10 10.80
N ILE A 153 -4.76 16.20 11.32
CA ILE A 153 -6.10 16.22 11.93
C ILE A 153 -6.97 17.17 11.09
N GLY A 154 -8.10 16.66 10.61
CA GLY A 154 -9.05 17.42 9.80
C GLY A 154 -8.92 17.13 8.30
N PRO A 155 -9.63 17.87 7.44
CA PRO A 155 -9.56 17.68 6.01
C PRO A 155 -8.20 18.11 5.45
N TYR A 156 -7.74 17.41 4.41
CA TYR A 156 -6.43 17.69 3.82
C TYR A 156 -6.34 19.07 3.13
N SER A 157 -7.49 19.64 2.79
CA SER A 157 -7.59 20.97 2.21
C SER A 157 -7.56 22.10 3.25
N ALA A 158 -7.54 21.78 4.54
CA ALA A 158 -7.53 22.76 5.62
C ALA A 158 -6.13 23.28 5.92
#